data_228c3f913938a9b9a4178f6f9a3ef25b
#
_entry.id   228c3f913938a9b9a4178f6f9a3ef25b
#
_cell.length_a   1.000
_cell.length_b   1.000
_cell.length_c   1.000
_cell.angle_alpha   90.00
_cell.angle_beta   90.00
_cell.angle_gamma   90.00
#
_symmetry.space_group_name_H-M   'P 1'
#
loop_
_entity.id
_entity.type
_entity.pdbx_description
1 polymer ?
#
loop_
_entity_poly.entity_id
_entity_poly.type
_entity_poly.pdbx_seq_one_letter_code
_entity_poly.pdbx_strand_id
1 'polypeptide(L)'
;MTLDPLRWGGALALSATYLAMCLAIWRTRLALAAAGAAGAPADWLIVHASQTGSAEHLAERTVATLALGGLKARAVCMSTLDAATLAASNRILFICSTYGEGDPPDSGARFAGQTMGDLPDLSHLHYAVLALGDATYDSFCGFGRALDGWLAARGATALFDRIDVDRGAPSALAEWQHHLSHIAGTVDAPDWEAPAYDEWRITGRTLANPGSAGAPLYRLALAPLSGALPAWQAGDLAQVSAPRDPAHPREYSIASTPNEGHLGLLVRLQQRADGTPGAASGWLCSEAQQGDIIRLRVRAHARFRLGENAHRPLIAIGNGSGLAGLRALLKTRIDAGERRNWLLFGERNAAHDFLCRDELQAWRDDGALARLDLAFSRDGDGNALRYVQHLLVQHSDVLRRWVDDGAAIYVCGSLQGMAGGVHEALNSVLGVDVVERLLEDGRYRRDVY
;
A
#
# COMPACT_ATOMS: atom_id res chain seq x y z
N MET A 1 21.62 -8.32 -60.25
CA MET A 1 21.27 -8.98 -58.98
C MET A 1 19.93 -9.65 -59.20
N THR A 2 19.90 -10.93 -59.47
CA THR A 2 18.65 -11.70 -59.63
C THR A 2 18.07 -11.99 -58.25
N LEU A 3 16.90 -11.46 -57.98
CA LEU A 3 16.15 -11.72 -56.77
C LEU A 3 15.70 -13.18 -56.74
N ASP A 4 16.23 -13.96 -55.83
CA ASP A 4 15.91 -15.40 -55.72
C ASP A 4 14.48 -15.55 -55.12
N PRO A 5 13.47 -15.98 -55.90
CA PRO A 5 12.07 -16.04 -55.48
C PRO A 5 11.81 -17.03 -54.36
N LEU A 6 12.68 -18.03 -54.16
CA LEU A 6 12.58 -18.99 -53.05
C LEU A 6 12.93 -18.36 -51.69
N ARG A 7 13.90 -17.44 -51.66
CA ARG A 7 14.28 -16.73 -50.44
C ARG A 7 13.19 -15.73 -50.00
N TRP A 8 12.56 -15.06 -50.95
CA TRP A 8 11.45 -14.14 -50.64
C TRP A 8 10.19 -14.88 -50.24
N GLY A 9 9.89 -16.01 -50.84
CA GLY A 9 8.78 -16.88 -50.42
C GLY A 9 8.95 -17.43 -49.02
N GLY A 10 10.17 -17.83 -48.63
CA GLY A 10 10.48 -18.27 -47.26
C GLY A 10 10.37 -17.14 -46.22
N ALA A 11 10.87 -15.96 -46.57
CA ALA A 11 10.76 -14.79 -45.66
C ALA A 11 9.31 -14.35 -45.44
N LEU A 12 8.48 -14.33 -46.49
CA LEU A 12 7.06 -14.03 -46.42
C LEU A 12 6.29 -15.06 -45.59
N ALA A 13 6.58 -16.36 -45.76
CA ALA A 13 5.96 -17.42 -44.98
C ALA A 13 6.32 -17.33 -43.47
N LEU A 14 7.58 -17.06 -43.14
CA LEU A 14 8.02 -16.84 -41.76
C LEU A 14 7.38 -15.61 -41.12
N SER A 15 7.30 -14.51 -41.88
CA SER A 15 6.65 -13.28 -41.41
C SER A 15 5.14 -13.47 -41.16
N ALA A 16 4.47 -14.20 -42.08
CA ALA A 16 3.04 -14.53 -41.92
C ALA A 16 2.79 -15.44 -40.74
N THR A 17 3.64 -16.44 -40.48
CA THR A 17 3.56 -17.34 -39.35
C THR A 17 3.80 -16.59 -38.05
N TYR A 18 4.77 -15.68 -37.98
CA TYR A 18 5.03 -14.84 -36.82
C TYR A 18 3.87 -13.90 -36.53
N LEU A 19 3.29 -13.24 -37.53
CA LEU A 19 2.11 -12.41 -37.40
C LEU A 19 0.89 -13.20 -36.90
N ALA A 20 0.66 -14.40 -37.43
CA ALA A 20 -0.41 -15.28 -37.00
C ALA A 20 -0.23 -15.72 -35.54
N MET A 21 0.99 -16.00 -35.11
CA MET A 21 1.32 -16.34 -33.72
C MET A 21 1.12 -15.14 -32.79
N CYS A 22 1.57 -13.95 -33.20
CA CYS A 22 1.33 -12.71 -32.42
C CYS A 22 -0.17 -12.40 -32.28
N LEU A 23 -0.94 -12.60 -33.36
CA LEU A 23 -2.40 -12.40 -33.36
C LEU A 23 -3.11 -13.45 -32.45
N ALA A 24 -2.65 -14.69 -32.46
CA ALA A 24 -3.16 -15.75 -31.59
C ALA A 24 -2.87 -15.44 -30.11
N ILE A 25 -1.63 -15.03 -29.80
CA ILE A 25 -1.25 -14.63 -28.44
C ILE A 25 -2.04 -13.38 -27.99
N TRP A 26 -2.23 -12.41 -28.88
CA TRP A 26 -3.01 -11.22 -28.58
C TRP A 26 -4.49 -11.56 -28.35
N ARG A 27 -5.08 -12.43 -29.20
CA ARG A 27 -6.46 -12.93 -28.99
C ARG A 27 -6.61 -13.75 -27.73
N THR A 28 -5.65 -14.60 -27.38
CA THR A 28 -5.70 -15.36 -26.12
C THR A 28 -5.53 -14.44 -24.90
N ARG A 29 -4.70 -13.40 -24.96
CA ARG A 29 -4.60 -12.38 -23.92
C ARG A 29 -5.87 -11.54 -23.79
N LEU A 30 -6.48 -11.14 -24.91
CA LEU A 30 -7.79 -10.46 -24.92
C LEU A 30 -8.92 -11.36 -24.38
N ALA A 31 -8.92 -12.64 -24.72
CA ALA A 31 -9.90 -13.61 -24.21
C ALA A 31 -9.68 -13.90 -22.72
N LEU A 32 -8.44 -13.98 -22.26
CA LEU A 32 -8.10 -14.11 -20.82
C LEU A 32 -8.42 -12.83 -20.03
N ALA A 33 -8.19 -11.64 -20.61
CA ALA A 33 -8.59 -10.37 -20.02
C ALA A 33 -10.12 -10.20 -20.00
N ALA A 34 -10.81 -10.61 -21.06
CA ALA A 34 -12.28 -10.63 -21.10
C ALA A 34 -12.89 -11.70 -20.19
N ALA A 35 -12.24 -12.87 -20.06
CA ALA A 35 -12.65 -13.90 -19.11
C ALA A 35 -12.35 -13.51 -17.64
N GLY A 36 -11.33 -12.68 -17.41
CA GLY A 36 -11.04 -12.07 -16.12
C GLY A 36 -12.01 -10.92 -15.77
N ALA A 37 -12.53 -10.21 -16.79
CA ALA A 37 -13.53 -9.14 -16.62
C ALA A 37 -14.98 -9.69 -16.61
N ALA A 38 -15.25 -10.81 -17.33
CA ALA A 38 -16.49 -11.56 -17.28
C ALA A 38 -16.28 -12.81 -16.40
N GLY A 39 -16.04 -12.59 -15.11
CA GLY A 39 -16.06 -13.69 -14.16
C GLY A 39 -17.41 -14.42 -14.26
N ALA A 40 -17.39 -15.78 -14.21
CA ALA A 40 -18.60 -16.56 -14.10
C ALA A 40 -19.53 -15.91 -13.05
N PRO A 41 -20.85 -15.88 -13.25
CA PRO A 41 -21.76 -15.23 -12.33
C PRO A 41 -21.50 -15.79 -10.93
N ALA A 42 -20.97 -14.96 -10.06
CA ALA A 42 -20.71 -15.32 -8.67
C ALA A 42 -21.93 -14.96 -7.86
N ASP A 43 -22.39 -15.90 -7.03
CA ASP A 43 -23.55 -15.68 -6.16
C ASP A 43 -23.23 -14.68 -5.03
N TRP A 44 -21.92 -14.52 -4.73
CA TRP A 44 -21.39 -13.64 -3.68
C TRP A 44 -20.29 -12.76 -4.21
N LEU A 45 -20.41 -11.45 -3.95
CA LEU A 45 -19.37 -10.48 -4.23
C LEU A 45 -18.70 -10.08 -2.91
N ILE A 46 -17.37 -10.17 -2.86
CA ILE A 46 -16.59 -9.76 -1.70
C ILE A 46 -15.84 -8.47 -2.08
N VAL A 47 -16.35 -7.35 -1.60
CA VAL A 47 -15.80 -6.02 -1.94
C VAL A 47 -14.81 -5.61 -0.88
N HIS A 48 -13.57 -5.29 -1.28
CA HIS A 48 -12.56 -4.85 -0.32
C HIS A 48 -12.06 -3.43 -0.63
N ALA A 49 -11.82 -2.66 0.42
CA ALA A 49 -11.14 -1.38 0.36
C ALA A 49 -10.03 -1.33 1.41
N SER A 50 -8.77 -1.16 0.97
CA SER A 50 -7.61 -1.23 1.84
C SER A 50 -6.54 -0.24 1.42
N GLN A 51 -5.83 0.32 2.39
CA GLN A 51 -4.62 1.10 2.15
C GLN A 51 -3.39 0.20 2.11
N THR A 52 -3.27 -0.76 3.03
CA THR A 52 -2.11 -1.63 3.22
C THR A 52 -2.32 -3.07 2.75
N GLY A 53 -3.46 -3.40 2.13
CA GLY A 53 -3.79 -4.75 1.65
C GLY A 53 -4.40 -5.69 2.72
N SER A 54 -4.66 -5.22 3.97
CA SER A 54 -5.26 -6.05 5.01
C SER A 54 -6.66 -6.52 4.63
N ALA A 55 -7.51 -5.61 4.14
CA ALA A 55 -8.86 -5.95 3.72
C ALA A 55 -8.86 -6.86 2.48
N GLU A 56 -7.90 -6.71 1.56
CA GLU A 56 -7.72 -7.58 0.40
C GLU A 56 -7.43 -9.02 0.82
N HIS A 57 -6.46 -9.21 1.73
CA HIS A 57 -6.14 -10.55 2.26
C HIS A 57 -7.33 -11.19 2.97
N LEU A 58 -8.09 -10.43 3.77
CA LEU A 58 -9.30 -10.95 4.42
C LEU A 58 -10.40 -11.28 3.41
N ALA A 59 -10.51 -10.53 2.31
CA ALA A 59 -11.45 -10.82 1.23
C ALA A 59 -11.11 -12.13 0.50
N GLU A 60 -9.83 -12.39 0.22
CA GLU A 60 -9.37 -13.66 -0.35
C GLU A 60 -9.70 -14.85 0.57
N ARG A 61 -9.46 -14.70 1.88
CA ARG A 61 -9.81 -15.72 2.89
C ARG A 61 -11.32 -15.92 2.99
N THR A 62 -12.10 -14.86 2.90
CA THR A 62 -13.57 -14.94 2.87
C THR A 62 -14.05 -15.72 1.65
N VAL A 63 -13.50 -15.45 0.45
CA VAL A 63 -13.79 -16.22 -0.77
C VAL A 63 -13.45 -17.70 -0.58
N ALA A 64 -12.27 -18.00 -0.04
CA ALA A 64 -11.86 -19.38 0.21
C ALA A 64 -12.81 -20.10 1.19
N THR A 65 -13.23 -19.44 2.26
CA THR A 65 -14.18 -19.99 3.24
C THR A 65 -15.55 -20.30 2.61
N LEU A 66 -16.10 -19.38 1.81
CA LEU A 66 -17.37 -19.58 1.11
C LEU A 66 -17.27 -20.72 0.08
N ALA A 67 -16.12 -20.83 -0.61
CA ALA A 67 -15.87 -21.89 -1.59
C ALA A 67 -15.86 -23.29 -0.95
N LEU A 68 -15.40 -23.44 0.31
CA LEU A 68 -15.49 -24.70 1.06
C LEU A 68 -16.94 -25.17 1.24
N GLY A 69 -17.88 -24.24 1.39
CA GLY A 69 -19.33 -24.51 1.41
C GLY A 69 -19.96 -24.66 0.02
N GLY A 70 -19.17 -24.69 -1.05
CA GLY A 70 -19.66 -24.81 -2.43
C GLY A 70 -20.27 -23.53 -2.99
N LEU A 71 -20.13 -22.39 -2.31
CA LEU A 71 -20.65 -21.11 -2.77
C LEU A 71 -19.67 -20.44 -3.76
N LYS A 72 -20.20 -19.89 -4.84
CA LYS A 72 -19.41 -19.15 -5.83
C LYS A 72 -19.22 -17.71 -5.36
N ALA A 73 -18.02 -17.37 -4.94
CA ALA A 73 -17.65 -16.05 -4.48
C ALA A 73 -16.46 -15.49 -5.27
N ARG A 74 -16.40 -14.18 -5.45
CA ARG A 74 -15.23 -13.49 -6.01
C ARG A 74 -14.91 -12.22 -5.24
N ALA A 75 -13.63 -11.93 -5.05
CA ALA A 75 -13.15 -10.68 -4.49
C ALA A 75 -13.00 -9.62 -5.58
N VAL A 76 -13.37 -8.38 -5.25
CA VAL A 76 -13.17 -7.21 -6.11
C VAL A 76 -12.72 -6.02 -5.28
N CYS A 77 -11.84 -5.21 -5.85
CA CYS A 77 -11.47 -3.94 -5.23
C CYS A 77 -12.63 -2.93 -5.35
N MET A 78 -12.91 -2.20 -4.28
CA MET A 78 -13.98 -1.19 -4.26
C MET A 78 -13.78 -0.09 -5.31
N SER A 79 -12.54 0.21 -5.72
CA SER A 79 -12.25 1.17 -6.79
C SER A 79 -12.82 0.76 -8.16
N THR A 80 -13.08 -0.54 -8.37
CA THR A 80 -13.65 -1.09 -9.61
C THR A 80 -15.15 -1.38 -9.50
N LEU A 81 -15.75 -1.14 -8.34
CA LEU A 81 -17.19 -1.35 -8.11
C LEU A 81 -17.97 -0.16 -8.66
N ASP A 82 -18.69 -0.39 -9.72
CA ASP A 82 -19.61 0.61 -10.29
C ASP A 82 -21.06 0.41 -9.82
N ALA A 83 -21.87 1.43 -10.07
CA ALA A 83 -23.30 1.43 -9.72
C ALA A 83 -24.10 0.28 -10.37
N ALA A 84 -23.73 -0.10 -11.60
CA ALA A 84 -24.39 -1.17 -12.32
C ALA A 84 -24.10 -2.53 -11.70
N THR A 85 -22.85 -2.80 -11.33
CA THR A 85 -22.45 -4.03 -10.62
C THR A 85 -23.10 -4.11 -9.25
N LEU A 86 -23.17 -3.00 -8.51
CA LEU A 86 -23.83 -2.95 -7.21
C LEU A 86 -25.33 -3.25 -7.34
N ALA A 87 -26.02 -2.60 -8.28
CA ALA A 87 -27.45 -2.79 -8.52
C ALA A 87 -27.80 -4.20 -9.04
N ALA A 88 -26.88 -4.86 -9.74
CA ALA A 88 -27.06 -6.23 -10.24
C ALA A 88 -26.73 -7.31 -9.20
N SER A 89 -26.13 -6.94 -8.06
CA SER A 89 -25.67 -7.90 -7.04
C SER A 89 -26.73 -8.11 -5.98
N ASN A 90 -27.01 -9.37 -5.65
CA ASN A 90 -27.96 -9.73 -4.59
C ASN A 90 -27.31 -9.92 -3.23
N ARG A 91 -26.00 -10.25 -3.18
CA ARG A 91 -25.26 -10.53 -1.96
C ARG A 91 -23.86 -9.98 -2.03
N ILE A 92 -23.55 -9.09 -1.10
CA ILE A 92 -22.22 -8.46 -1.02
C ILE A 92 -21.70 -8.50 0.42
N LEU A 93 -20.46 -8.94 0.58
CA LEU A 93 -19.71 -8.78 1.83
C LEU A 93 -18.65 -7.69 1.63
N PHE A 94 -18.76 -6.63 2.41
CA PHE A 94 -17.82 -5.52 2.38
C PHE A 94 -16.74 -5.71 3.46
N ILE A 95 -15.48 -5.55 3.08
CA ILE A 95 -14.34 -5.58 3.99
C ILE A 95 -13.56 -4.30 3.74
N CYS A 96 -13.66 -3.32 4.63
CA CYS A 96 -13.12 -2.00 4.39
C CYS A 96 -12.31 -1.46 5.57
N SER A 97 -11.11 -0.96 5.26
CA SER A 97 -10.29 -0.23 6.20
C SER A 97 -10.76 1.22 6.31
N THR A 98 -10.59 1.80 7.47
CA THR A 98 -10.71 3.24 7.68
C THR A 98 -9.32 3.86 7.65
N TYR A 99 -9.21 5.01 7.03
CA TYR A 99 -7.99 5.78 6.90
C TYR A 99 -8.10 7.08 7.72
N GLY A 100 -7.04 7.43 8.46
CA GLY A 100 -7.01 8.64 9.28
C GLY A 100 -8.20 8.78 10.23
N GLU A 101 -8.80 9.94 10.25
CA GLU A 101 -9.90 10.30 11.14
C GLU A 101 -11.28 9.92 10.58
N GLY A 102 -11.40 8.76 9.95
CA GLY A 102 -12.69 8.23 9.51
C GLY A 102 -12.87 8.13 8.00
N ASP A 103 -11.87 8.53 7.22
CA ASP A 103 -11.95 8.61 5.76
C ASP A 103 -11.86 7.22 5.08
N PRO A 104 -12.39 7.09 3.86
CA PRO A 104 -12.15 5.91 3.04
C PRO A 104 -10.67 5.80 2.66
N PRO A 105 -10.10 4.56 2.54
CA PRO A 105 -8.82 4.39 1.91
C PRO A 105 -8.88 4.77 0.43
N ASP A 106 -7.73 5.01 -0.22
CA ASP A 106 -7.66 5.41 -1.63
C ASP A 106 -8.49 4.54 -2.55
N SER A 107 -8.50 3.24 -2.29
CA SER A 107 -9.30 2.27 -3.04
C SER A 107 -10.81 2.36 -2.79
N GLY A 108 -11.25 3.09 -1.77
CA GLY A 108 -12.65 3.35 -1.45
C GLY A 108 -13.10 4.77 -1.78
N ALA A 109 -12.15 5.70 -2.03
CA ALA A 109 -12.44 7.13 -2.17
C ALA A 109 -13.42 7.44 -3.33
N ARG A 110 -13.20 6.84 -4.50
CA ARG A 110 -14.10 6.99 -5.64
C ARG A 110 -15.53 6.51 -5.34
N PHE A 111 -15.63 5.33 -4.73
CA PHE A 111 -16.93 4.77 -4.36
C PHE A 111 -17.65 5.66 -3.35
N ALA A 112 -16.94 6.15 -2.33
CA ALA A 112 -17.50 7.07 -1.34
C ALA A 112 -17.95 8.40 -1.95
N GLY A 113 -17.14 8.99 -2.85
CA GLY A 113 -17.44 10.29 -3.45
C GLY A 113 -18.50 10.27 -4.57
N GLN A 114 -18.52 9.22 -5.38
CA GLN A 114 -19.38 9.16 -6.57
C GLN A 114 -20.56 8.21 -6.38
N THR A 115 -20.34 7.02 -5.83
CA THR A 115 -21.38 5.97 -5.79
C THR A 115 -22.31 6.12 -4.59
N MET A 116 -21.78 6.54 -3.44
CA MET A 116 -22.61 6.76 -2.25
C MET A 116 -23.56 8.00 -2.37
N GLY A 117 -23.35 8.87 -3.39
CA GLY A 117 -24.21 10.04 -3.62
C GLY A 117 -25.58 9.71 -4.20
N ASP A 118 -25.67 9.03 -5.33
CA ASP A 118 -26.84 9.03 -6.24
C ASP A 118 -27.42 7.66 -6.60
N LEU A 119 -27.18 6.60 -5.82
CA LEU A 119 -27.73 5.28 -6.18
C LEU A 119 -29.19 5.08 -5.82
N PRO A 120 -29.93 4.32 -6.67
CA PRO A 120 -31.32 3.95 -6.43
C PRO A 120 -31.47 2.97 -5.25
N ASP A 121 -32.69 2.58 -4.99
CA ASP A 121 -33.11 1.57 -4.04
C ASP A 121 -32.27 0.28 -4.12
N LEU A 122 -31.73 -0.17 -2.99
CA LEU A 122 -30.97 -1.41 -2.81
C LEU A 122 -31.73 -2.47 -2.01
N SER A 123 -33.05 -2.39 -1.95
CA SER A 123 -33.90 -3.29 -1.15
C SER A 123 -33.73 -4.79 -1.50
N HIS A 124 -33.20 -5.11 -2.69
CA HIS A 124 -32.87 -6.46 -3.12
C HIS A 124 -31.53 -6.96 -2.59
N LEU A 125 -30.68 -6.06 -2.09
CA LEU A 125 -29.30 -6.38 -1.68
C LEU A 125 -29.26 -6.89 -0.24
N HIS A 126 -28.62 -8.05 -0.04
CA HIS A 126 -28.22 -8.57 1.26
C HIS A 126 -26.74 -8.31 1.46
N TYR A 127 -26.35 -7.72 2.59
CA TYR A 127 -24.98 -7.32 2.81
C TYR A 127 -24.48 -7.58 4.22
N ALA A 128 -23.17 -7.58 4.42
CA ALA A 128 -22.53 -7.43 5.72
C ALA A 128 -21.25 -6.61 5.58
N VAL A 129 -20.82 -5.97 6.67
CA VAL A 129 -19.64 -5.12 6.70
C VAL A 129 -18.67 -5.58 7.78
N LEU A 130 -17.43 -5.87 7.37
CA LEU A 130 -16.28 -5.99 8.26
C LEU A 130 -15.48 -4.69 8.17
N ALA A 131 -15.54 -3.88 9.20
CA ALA A 131 -14.89 -2.58 9.27
C ALA A 131 -13.57 -2.68 10.03
N LEU A 132 -12.45 -2.37 9.36
CA LEU A 132 -11.13 -2.40 9.96
C LEU A 132 -10.71 -0.98 10.36
N GLY A 133 -10.19 -0.84 11.57
CA GLY A 133 -9.75 0.44 12.10
C GLY A 133 -8.74 0.31 13.22
N ASP A 134 -8.42 1.45 13.83
CA ASP A 134 -7.61 1.56 15.04
C ASP A 134 -8.38 2.39 16.06
N ALA A 135 -8.71 1.81 17.22
CA ALA A 135 -9.48 2.45 18.27
C ALA A 135 -8.73 3.59 18.99
N THR A 136 -7.48 3.86 18.63
CA THR A 136 -6.76 5.05 19.10
C THR A 136 -7.17 6.33 18.38
N TYR A 137 -7.94 6.25 17.29
CA TYR A 137 -8.50 7.38 16.57
C TYR A 137 -9.96 7.62 16.97
N ASP A 138 -10.37 8.90 17.05
CA ASP A 138 -11.71 9.29 17.48
C ASP A 138 -12.81 8.72 16.57
N SER A 139 -12.56 8.64 15.28
CA SER A 139 -13.49 8.08 14.29
C SER A 139 -13.20 6.61 13.97
N PHE A 140 -12.99 5.79 14.99
CA PHE A 140 -12.75 4.35 14.86
C PHE A 140 -13.75 3.68 13.90
N CYS A 141 -13.27 2.98 12.88
CA CYS A 141 -14.07 2.34 11.83
C CYS A 141 -15.04 3.28 11.10
N GLY A 142 -14.71 4.59 11.01
CA GLY A 142 -15.60 5.63 10.49
C GLY A 142 -16.13 5.36 9.09
N PHE A 143 -15.26 4.97 8.14
CA PHE A 143 -15.69 4.64 6.79
C PHE A 143 -16.64 3.43 6.76
N GLY A 144 -16.33 2.37 7.51
CA GLY A 144 -17.19 1.19 7.60
C GLY A 144 -18.57 1.51 8.17
N ARG A 145 -18.64 2.40 9.17
CA ARG A 145 -19.89 2.89 9.76
C ARG A 145 -20.70 3.73 8.77
N ALA A 146 -20.03 4.60 8.04
CA ALA A 146 -20.68 5.42 7.00
C ALA A 146 -21.26 4.54 5.87
N LEU A 147 -20.50 3.53 5.43
CA LEU A 147 -20.94 2.58 4.41
C LEU A 147 -22.16 1.77 4.88
N ASP A 148 -22.12 1.21 6.08
CA ASP A 148 -23.20 0.44 6.69
C ASP A 148 -24.48 1.28 6.80
N GLY A 149 -24.38 2.50 7.35
CA GLY A 149 -25.50 3.43 7.46
C GLY A 149 -26.07 3.83 6.09
N TRP A 150 -25.22 4.02 5.09
CA TRP A 150 -25.65 4.34 3.73
C TRP A 150 -26.41 3.17 3.06
N LEU A 151 -25.90 1.94 3.19
CA LEU A 151 -26.57 0.73 2.68
C LEU A 151 -27.95 0.54 3.32
N ALA A 152 -28.03 0.69 4.65
CA ALA A 152 -29.29 0.60 5.38
C ALA A 152 -30.29 1.70 4.95
N ALA A 153 -29.83 2.94 4.75
CA ALA A 153 -30.65 4.04 4.27
C ALA A 153 -31.19 3.84 2.85
N ARG A 154 -30.55 2.99 2.04
CA ARG A 154 -30.98 2.60 0.69
C ARG A 154 -31.84 1.33 0.67
N GLY A 155 -32.25 0.82 1.83
CA GLY A 155 -33.14 -0.33 1.96
C GLY A 155 -32.46 -1.68 1.91
N ALA A 156 -31.13 -1.75 1.82
CA ALA A 156 -30.40 -3.01 1.83
C ALA A 156 -30.57 -3.74 3.16
N THR A 157 -30.63 -5.08 3.13
CA THR A 157 -30.83 -5.93 4.31
C THR A 157 -29.49 -6.44 4.82
N ALA A 158 -29.13 -6.08 6.05
CA ALA A 158 -27.94 -6.66 6.71
C ALA A 158 -28.15 -8.16 7.00
N LEU A 159 -27.16 -8.98 6.65
CA LEU A 159 -27.14 -10.41 6.98
C LEU A 159 -26.88 -10.65 8.47
N PHE A 160 -26.07 -9.77 9.06
CA PHE A 160 -25.74 -9.70 10.48
C PHE A 160 -25.15 -8.30 10.77
N ASP A 161 -25.04 -7.95 12.05
CA ASP A 161 -24.52 -6.66 12.46
C ASP A 161 -23.09 -6.42 11.97
N ARG A 162 -22.76 -5.16 11.68
CA ARG A 162 -21.40 -4.77 11.29
C ARG A 162 -20.41 -5.17 12.39
N ILE A 163 -19.29 -5.76 11.98
CA ILE A 163 -18.20 -6.12 12.87
C ILE A 163 -17.08 -5.09 12.76
N ASP A 164 -16.81 -4.38 13.84
CA ASP A 164 -15.72 -3.42 13.95
C ASP A 164 -14.47 -4.12 14.48
N VAL A 165 -13.36 -4.07 13.75
CA VAL A 165 -12.10 -4.75 14.07
C VAL A 165 -11.04 -3.74 14.47
N ASP A 166 -10.67 -3.72 15.75
CA ASP A 166 -9.56 -2.91 16.24
C ASP A 166 -8.21 -3.60 15.92
N ARG A 167 -7.43 -3.01 15.01
CA ARG A 167 -6.04 -3.43 14.72
C ARG A 167 -5.87 -4.93 14.48
N GLY A 168 -6.85 -5.54 13.86
CA GLY A 168 -6.83 -6.97 13.58
C GLY A 168 -7.20 -7.87 14.76
N ALA A 169 -7.99 -7.38 15.73
CA ALA A 169 -8.42 -8.12 16.91
C ALA A 169 -8.91 -9.54 16.56
N PRO A 170 -8.29 -10.61 17.11
CA PRO A 170 -8.63 -11.99 16.75
C PRO A 170 -10.08 -12.36 17.03
N SER A 171 -10.67 -11.81 18.12
CA SER A 171 -12.06 -12.10 18.49
C SER A 171 -13.06 -11.61 17.43
N ALA A 172 -12.87 -10.40 16.91
CA ALA A 172 -13.73 -9.85 15.85
C ALA A 172 -13.56 -10.61 14.52
N LEU A 173 -12.34 -11.03 14.20
CA LEU A 173 -12.09 -11.87 13.03
C LEU A 173 -12.69 -13.28 13.17
N ALA A 174 -12.68 -13.87 14.37
CA ALA A 174 -13.33 -15.14 14.67
C ALA A 174 -14.87 -15.02 14.56
N GLU A 175 -15.45 -13.90 15.00
CA GLU A 175 -16.87 -13.61 14.83
C GLU A 175 -17.25 -13.53 13.35
N TRP A 176 -16.48 -12.82 12.51
CA TRP A 176 -16.66 -12.79 11.06
C TRP A 176 -16.63 -14.19 10.46
N GLN A 177 -15.60 -14.96 10.83
CA GLN A 177 -15.45 -16.35 10.36
C GLN A 177 -16.65 -17.24 10.78
N HIS A 178 -17.14 -17.07 11.99
CA HIS A 178 -18.31 -17.79 12.48
C HIS A 178 -19.54 -17.51 11.59
N HIS A 179 -19.81 -16.24 11.27
CA HIS A 179 -20.91 -15.88 10.35
C HIS A 179 -20.70 -16.45 8.94
N LEU A 180 -19.46 -16.44 8.43
CA LEU A 180 -19.15 -17.07 7.13
C LEU A 180 -19.42 -18.58 7.14
N SER A 181 -19.08 -19.27 8.22
CA SER A 181 -19.34 -20.70 8.36
C SER A 181 -20.85 -21.00 8.32
N HIS A 182 -21.66 -20.16 8.96
CA HIS A 182 -23.13 -20.27 8.88
C HIS A 182 -23.64 -20.03 7.46
N ILE A 183 -23.15 -19.00 6.78
CA ILE A 183 -23.52 -18.70 5.37
C ILE A 183 -23.12 -19.86 4.45
N ALA A 184 -21.92 -20.42 4.65
CA ALA A 184 -21.39 -21.52 3.86
C ALA A 184 -22.04 -22.89 4.19
N GLY A 185 -22.79 -22.99 5.31
CA GLY A 185 -23.36 -24.23 5.79
C GLY A 185 -22.30 -25.26 6.21
N THR A 186 -21.10 -24.80 6.56
CA THR A 186 -19.98 -25.64 6.97
C THR A 186 -19.78 -25.55 8.48
N VAL A 187 -19.70 -26.70 9.15
CA VAL A 187 -19.38 -26.76 10.59
C VAL A 187 -17.86 -26.80 10.80
N ASP A 188 -17.10 -27.10 9.74
CA ASP A 188 -15.66 -27.37 9.76
C ASP A 188 -14.87 -26.36 8.92
N ALA A 189 -15.26 -25.08 8.88
CA ALA A 189 -14.37 -24.09 8.30
C ALA A 189 -13.07 -24.04 9.14
N PRO A 190 -11.89 -24.30 8.53
CA PRO A 190 -10.65 -24.27 9.30
C PRO A 190 -10.50 -22.91 9.96
N ASP A 191 -10.13 -22.93 11.24
CA ASP A 191 -9.77 -21.69 11.95
C ASP A 191 -8.79 -20.89 11.10
N TRP A 192 -9.03 -19.61 10.98
CA TRP A 192 -8.07 -18.75 10.31
C TRP A 192 -6.80 -18.75 11.15
N GLU A 193 -5.85 -19.59 10.77
CA GLU A 193 -4.59 -19.72 11.50
C GLU A 193 -3.99 -18.33 11.71
N ALA A 194 -3.56 -18.10 12.94
CA ALA A 194 -2.79 -16.90 13.25
C ALA A 194 -1.57 -16.84 12.32
N PRO A 195 -1.25 -15.68 11.74
CA PRO A 195 -0.13 -15.58 10.81
C PRO A 195 1.14 -16.09 11.45
N ALA A 196 1.88 -16.97 10.75
CA ALA A 196 3.18 -17.42 11.20
C ALA A 196 4.19 -16.27 11.17
N TYR A 197 4.99 -16.18 12.23
CA TYR A 197 6.11 -15.24 12.35
C TYR A 197 7.40 -16.03 12.40
N ASP A 198 8.35 -15.63 11.55
CA ASP A 198 9.69 -16.19 11.57
C ASP A 198 10.55 -15.48 12.62
N GLU A 199 11.59 -16.16 13.08
CA GLU A 199 12.57 -15.60 13.99
C GLU A 199 13.71 -14.96 13.20
N TRP A 200 14.00 -13.70 13.52
CA TRP A 200 15.04 -12.90 12.89
C TRP A 200 16.00 -12.35 13.94
N ARG A 201 17.27 -12.32 13.61
CA ARG A 201 18.31 -11.75 14.46
C ARG A 201 18.62 -10.33 14.06
N ILE A 202 18.73 -9.43 15.03
CA ILE A 202 19.24 -8.06 14.82
C ILE A 202 20.75 -8.18 14.56
N THR A 203 21.18 -7.99 13.32
CA THR A 203 22.59 -8.03 12.92
C THR A 203 23.26 -6.66 12.98
N GLY A 204 22.48 -5.59 12.94
CA GLY A 204 22.98 -4.22 13.07
C GLY A 204 21.91 -3.31 13.68
N ARG A 205 22.35 -2.37 14.52
CA ARG A 205 21.49 -1.37 15.15
C ARG A 205 22.27 -0.07 15.33
N THR A 206 21.82 0.99 14.69
CA THR A 206 22.50 2.29 14.70
C THR A 206 21.50 3.42 14.89
N LEU A 207 21.78 4.36 15.79
CA LEU A 207 21.03 5.61 15.89
C LEU A 207 21.29 6.44 14.63
N ALA A 208 20.25 6.72 13.83
CA ALA A 208 20.38 7.37 12.54
C ALA A 208 20.36 8.91 12.64
N ASN A 209 19.89 9.47 13.77
CA ASN A 209 19.81 10.91 13.99
C ASN A 209 20.44 11.37 15.32
N PRO A 210 21.74 11.08 15.55
CA PRO A 210 22.43 11.47 16.78
C PRO A 210 22.47 13.00 16.91
N GLY A 211 22.15 13.50 18.12
CA GLY A 211 22.10 14.94 18.39
C GLY A 211 20.82 15.64 17.93
N SER A 212 19.88 14.95 17.30
CA SER A 212 18.56 15.52 16.97
C SER A 212 17.76 15.84 18.23
N ALA A 213 17.07 16.98 18.21
CA ALA A 213 16.05 17.32 19.19
C ALA A 213 14.72 16.58 19.00
N GLY A 214 14.61 15.79 17.91
CA GLY A 214 13.46 14.96 17.61
C GLY A 214 13.53 13.59 18.30
N ALA A 215 12.46 12.79 18.16
CA ALA A 215 12.47 11.43 18.65
C ALA A 215 13.59 10.60 17.99
N PRO A 216 14.27 9.72 18.75
CA PRO A 216 15.32 8.87 18.20
C PRO A 216 14.80 8.02 17.04
N LEU A 217 15.61 7.91 15.98
CA LEU A 217 15.35 7.07 14.82
C LEU A 217 16.49 6.07 14.68
N TYR A 218 16.14 4.79 14.65
CA TYR A 218 17.12 3.72 14.52
C TYR A 218 17.06 3.05 13.16
N ARG A 219 18.24 2.79 12.59
CA ARG A 219 18.42 1.88 11.48
C ARG A 219 18.70 0.49 12.03
N LEU A 220 17.87 -0.47 11.65
CA LEU A 220 18.03 -1.88 12.03
C LEU A 220 18.36 -2.70 10.79
N ALA A 221 19.30 -3.64 10.93
CA ALA A 221 19.57 -4.68 9.95
C ALA A 221 19.21 -6.02 10.56
N LEU A 222 18.46 -6.85 9.84
CA LEU A 222 17.91 -8.11 10.31
C LEU A 222 18.27 -9.23 9.34
N ALA A 223 18.61 -10.40 9.91
CA ALA A 223 18.79 -11.62 9.15
C ALA A 223 17.89 -12.73 9.71
N PRO A 224 17.32 -13.63 8.89
CA PRO A 224 16.56 -14.74 9.39
C PRO A 224 17.42 -15.64 10.26
N LEU A 225 16.88 -16.18 11.34
CA LEU A 225 17.61 -17.08 12.24
C LEU A 225 17.87 -18.43 11.58
N SER A 226 16.97 -18.87 10.71
CA SER A 226 17.07 -20.13 9.97
C SER A 226 16.83 -19.90 8.48
N GLY A 227 17.65 -20.50 7.64
CA GLY A 227 17.44 -20.56 6.20
C GLY A 227 17.92 -19.33 5.42
N ALA A 228 17.47 -19.24 4.18
CA ALA A 228 17.78 -18.13 3.28
C ALA A 228 16.86 -16.93 3.55
N LEU A 229 17.31 -15.75 3.13
CA LEU A 229 16.46 -14.56 3.11
C LEU A 229 15.18 -14.83 2.31
N PRO A 230 13.99 -14.56 2.85
CA PRO A 230 12.77 -14.65 2.08
C PRO A 230 12.77 -13.61 0.95
N ALA A 231 11.98 -13.86 -0.07
CA ALA A 231 11.79 -12.89 -1.14
C ALA A 231 10.84 -11.78 -0.68
N TRP A 232 11.19 -10.52 -0.96
CA TRP A 232 10.28 -9.37 -0.89
C TRP A 232 10.54 -8.43 -2.07
N GLN A 233 9.63 -7.53 -2.29
CA GLN A 233 9.80 -6.44 -3.26
C GLN A 233 9.85 -5.10 -2.53
N ALA A 234 10.51 -4.12 -3.13
CA ALA A 234 10.46 -2.75 -2.63
C ALA A 234 9.01 -2.27 -2.53
N GLY A 235 8.67 -1.69 -1.40
CA GLY A 235 7.30 -1.31 -1.04
C GLY A 235 6.61 -2.30 -0.10
N ASP A 236 7.13 -3.52 0.09
CA ASP A 236 6.60 -4.48 1.07
C ASP A 236 6.89 -4.06 2.52
N LEU A 237 6.14 -4.65 3.43
CA LEU A 237 6.17 -4.35 4.86
C LEU A 237 6.79 -5.49 5.67
N ALA A 238 7.46 -5.13 6.74
CA ALA A 238 7.82 -6.02 7.82
C ALA A 238 6.81 -5.86 8.95
N GLN A 239 6.06 -6.91 9.25
CA GLN A 239 5.15 -6.93 10.38
C GLN A 239 5.87 -7.55 11.58
N VAL A 240 6.08 -6.74 12.62
CA VAL A 240 6.83 -7.11 13.83
C VAL A 240 5.88 -7.37 14.98
N SER A 241 6.01 -8.54 15.60
CA SER A 241 5.31 -8.90 16.83
C SER A 241 6.17 -8.53 18.03
N ALA A 242 5.77 -7.47 18.75
CA ALA A 242 6.49 -7.01 19.92
C ALA A 242 6.21 -7.91 21.15
N PRO A 243 7.20 -8.22 22.00
CA PRO A 243 7.03 -9.13 23.14
C PRO A 243 5.94 -8.69 24.13
N ARG A 244 5.78 -7.37 24.32
CA ARG A 244 4.80 -6.81 25.25
C ARG A 244 3.38 -6.68 24.71
N ASP A 245 3.22 -6.78 23.37
CA ASP A 245 1.93 -6.65 22.70
C ASP A 245 1.89 -7.55 21.45
N PRO A 246 2.00 -8.87 21.61
CA PRO A 246 2.09 -9.80 20.49
C PRO A 246 0.77 -9.91 19.71
N ALA A 247 -0.36 -9.55 20.33
CA ALA A 247 -1.67 -9.56 19.69
C ALA A 247 -1.84 -8.43 18.66
N HIS A 248 -1.08 -7.34 18.80
CA HIS A 248 -1.16 -6.19 17.92
C HIS A 248 0.19 -5.90 17.27
N PRO A 249 0.58 -6.66 16.25
CA PRO A 249 1.83 -6.44 15.55
C PRO A 249 1.86 -5.07 14.85
N ARG A 250 3.04 -4.54 14.62
CA ARG A 250 3.23 -3.25 13.93
C ARG A 250 3.94 -3.45 12.60
N GLU A 251 3.53 -2.66 11.63
CA GLU A 251 4.06 -2.69 10.28
C GLU A 251 5.10 -1.59 10.07
N TYR A 252 6.17 -1.94 9.37
CA TYR A 252 7.25 -1.05 9.01
C TYR A 252 7.60 -1.25 7.54
N SER A 253 7.71 -0.16 6.77
CA SER A 253 8.18 -0.23 5.39
C SER A 253 9.61 -0.77 5.36
N ILE A 254 9.86 -1.80 4.55
CA ILE A 254 11.20 -2.38 4.39
C ILE A 254 12.08 -1.38 3.65
N ALA A 255 13.23 -1.04 4.24
CA ALA A 255 14.15 -0.03 3.73
C ALA A 255 15.21 -0.59 2.76
N SER A 256 15.38 -1.90 2.72
CA SER A 256 16.39 -2.59 1.90
C SER A 256 15.75 -3.35 0.74
N THR A 257 16.58 -3.72 -0.23
CA THR A 257 16.25 -4.72 -1.24
C THR A 257 16.84 -6.08 -0.84
N PRO A 258 16.31 -7.22 -1.34
CA PRO A 258 16.88 -8.55 -1.06
C PRO A 258 18.37 -8.67 -1.43
N ASN A 259 18.80 -7.96 -2.47
CA ASN A 259 20.21 -7.98 -2.95
C ASN A 259 21.20 -7.38 -1.95
N GLU A 260 20.73 -6.63 -0.95
CA GLU A 260 21.57 -6.09 0.12
C GLU A 260 21.92 -7.14 1.21
N GLY A 261 21.33 -8.36 1.12
CA GLY A 261 21.66 -9.48 2.00
C GLY A 261 21.07 -9.39 3.41
N HIS A 262 20.24 -8.41 3.70
CA HIS A 262 19.55 -8.22 4.98
C HIS A 262 18.23 -7.49 4.81
N LEU A 263 17.34 -7.63 5.78
CA LEU A 263 16.12 -6.83 5.86
C LEU A 263 16.42 -5.59 6.72
N GLY A 264 16.30 -4.41 6.11
CA GLY A 264 16.56 -3.12 6.75
C GLY A 264 15.29 -2.43 7.17
N LEU A 265 15.27 -1.82 8.36
CA LEU A 265 14.17 -0.98 8.84
C LEU A 265 14.70 0.38 9.29
N LEU A 266 13.86 1.41 9.17
CA LEU A 266 14.02 2.71 9.83
C LEU A 266 12.88 2.88 10.83
N VAL A 267 13.21 2.81 12.11
CA VAL A 267 12.21 2.84 13.19
C VAL A 267 12.37 4.10 14.03
N ARG A 268 11.35 4.96 14.02
CA ARG A 268 11.28 6.13 14.92
C ARG A 268 10.57 5.74 16.20
N LEU A 269 11.14 6.13 17.33
CA LEU A 269 10.48 5.99 18.63
C LEU A 269 9.19 6.79 18.64
N GLN A 270 8.07 6.10 18.74
CA GLN A 270 6.75 6.71 18.93
C GLN A 270 6.43 6.81 20.41
N GLN A 271 5.76 7.87 20.79
CA GLN A 271 5.22 8.07 22.15
C GLN A 271 3.71 8.14 22.07
N ARG A 272 3.04 7.51 23.02
CA ARG A 272 1.58 7.60 23.20
C ARG A 272 1.21 8.95 23.81
N ALA A 273 -0.07 9.28 23.83
CA ALA A 273 -0.57 10.53 24.42
C ALA A 273 -0.19 10.69 25.91
N ASP A 274 -0.05 9.58 26.64
CA ASP A 274 0.38 9.53 28.04
C ASP A 274 1.90 9.64 28.22
N GLY A 275 2.67 9.82 27.13
CA GLY A 275 4.13 9.89 27.15
C GLY A 275 4.84 8.54 27.19
N THR A 276 4.11 7.41 27.25
CA THR A 276 4.73 6.08 27.23
C THR A 276 5.19 5.70 25.82
N PRO A 277 6.31 4.96 25.68
CA PRO A 277 6.75 4.47 24.38
C PRO A 277 5.73 3.53 23.73
N GLY A 278 5.60 3.59 22.42
CA GLY A 278 4.82 2.62 21.65
C GLY A 278 5.37 1.20 21.85
N ALA A 279 4.51 0.19 21.90
CA ALA A 279 4.89 -1.19 22.25
C ALA A 279 6.03 -1.74 21.38
N ALA A 280 5.92 -1.62 20.05
CA ALA A 280 6.94 -2.13 19.15
C ALA A 280 8.11 -1.13 18.96
N SER A 281 7.80 0.15 18.68
CA SER A 281 8.86 1.15 18.49
C SER A 281 9.67 1.39 19.75
N GLY A 282 9.01 1.40 20.94
CA GLY A 282 9.69 1.50 22.22
C GLY A 282 10.63 0.35 22.47
N TRP A 283 10.19 -0.88 22.23
CA TRP A 283 11.03 -2.07 22.35
C TRP A 283 12.20 -2.03 21.36
N LEU A 284 11.96 -1.83 20.08
CA LEU A 284 13.01 -1.81 19.04
C LEU A 284 14.03 -0.67 19.23
N CYS A 285 13.58 0.51 19.70
CA CYS A 285 14.47 1.67 19.87
C CYS A 285 15.17 1.73 21.21
N SER A 286 14.61 1.15 22.28
CA SER A 286 15.11 1.35 23.64
C SER A 286 15.63 0.08 24.31
N GLU A 287 15.08 -1.09 23.98
CA GLU A 287 15.36 -2.34 24.70
C GLU A 287 16.13 -3.36 23.86
N ALA A 288 15.68 -3.60 22.62
CA ALA A 288 16.29 -4.57 21.72
C ALA A 288 17.73 -4.19 21.37
N GLN A 289 18.64 -5.17 21.44
CA GLN A 289 20.05 -5.01 21.17
C GLN A 289 20.49 -5.81 19.95
N GLN A 290 21.67 -5.50 19.42
CA GLN A 290 22.30 -6.33 18.40
C GLN A 290 22.51 -7.74 18.94
N GLY A 291 22.08 -8.76 18.18
CA GLY A 291 22.10 -10.16 18.57
C GLY A 291 20.76 -10.70 19.05
N ASP A 292 19.83 -9.84 19.46
CA ASP A 292 18.51 -10.25 19.91
C ASP A 292 17.66 -10.82 18.78
N ILE A 293 16.70 -11.66 19.17
CA ILE A 293 15.75 -12.30 18.25
C ILE A 293 14.43 -11.52 18.28
N ILE A 294 13.93 -11.22 17.08
CA ILE A 294 12.62 -10.63 16.89
C ILE A 294 11.73 -11.54 16.06
N ARG A 295 10.44 -11.54 16.35
CA ARG A 295 9.43 -12.25 15.56
C ARG A 295 8.88 -11.29 14.50
N LEU A 296 9.12 -11.63 13.23
CA LEU A 296 8.77 -10.80 12.09
C LEU A 296 8.27 -11.68 10.94
N ARG A 297 7.32 -11.18 10.18
CA ARG A 297 6.97 -11.72 8.87
C ARG A 297 7.04 -10.64 7.81
N VAL A 298 7.44 -11.02 6.61
CA VAL A 298 7.33 -10.16 5.43
C VAL A 298 5.89 -10.21 4.93
N ARG A 299 5.33 -9.04 4.67
CA ARG A 299 3.98 -8.88 4.16
C ARG A 299 3.98 -8.14 2.82
N ALA A 300 3.37 -8.74 1.81
CA ALA A 300 3.20 -8.09 0.52
C ALA A 300 2.32 -6.83 0.65
N HIS A 301 2.81 -5.72 0.10
CA HIS A 301 2.06 -4.47 0.01
C HIS A 301 1.97 -4.06 -1.47
N ALA A 302 1.20 -4.82 -2.23
CA ALA A 302 1.11 -4.72 -3.69
C ALA A 302 0.80 -3.29 -4.18
N ARG A 303 0.03 -2.52 -3.39
CA ARG A 303 -0.34 -1.13 -3.72
C ARG A 303 0.82 -0.15 -3.67
N PHE A 304 1.89 -0.43 -2.91
CA PHE A 304 3.06 0.45 -2.83
C PHE A 304 4.28 -0.09 -3.59
N ARG A 305 4.20 -1.29 -4.18
CA ARG A 305 5.23 -1.81 -5.10
C ARG A 305 5.30 -0.99 -6.38
N LEU A 306 6.41 -1.03 -7.08
CA LEU A 306 6.56 -0.34 -8.38
C LEU A 306 5.57 -0.87 -9.42
N GLY A 307 5.50 -2.20 -9.63
CA GLY A 307 4.63 -2.80 -10.63
C GLY A 307 4.82 -2.16 -12.01
N GLU A 308 3.74 -1.71 -12.62
CA GLU A 308 3.73 -1.04 -13.94
C GLU A 308 4.46 0.32 -13.95
N ASN A 309 4.75 0.89 -12.78
CA ASN A 309 5.50 2.13 -12.66
C ASN A 309 7.04 1.94 -12.67
N ALA A 310 7.54 0.70 -12.78
CA ALA A 310 8.95 0.39 -12.65
C ALA A 310 9.84 1.20 -13.61
N HIS A 311 9.36 1.46 -14.82
CA HIS A 311 10.10 2.19 -15.87
C HIS A 311 9.63 3.64 -16.09
N ARG A 312 8.61 4.11 -15.36
CA ARG A 312 8.16 5.50 -15.44
C ARG A 312 9.13 6.43 -14.72
N PRO A 313 9.21 7.72 -15.06
CA PRO A 313 9.83 8.69 -14.15
C PRO A 313 9.18 8.59 -12.76
N LEU A 314 9.98 8.65 -11.69
CA LEU A 314 9.49 8.50 -10.33
C LEU A 314 9.69 9.79 -9.53
N ILE A 315 8.61 10.29 -8.93
CA ILE A 315 8.62 11.36 -7.93
C ILE A 315 8.37 10.71 -6.57
N ALA A 316 9.39 10.63 -5.74
CA ALA A 316 9.34 10.08 -4.39
C ALA A 316 9.27 11.23 -3.38
N ILE A 317 8.25 11.25 -2.54
CA ILE A 317 7.98 12.34 -1.59
C ILE A 317 7.83 11.73 -0.20
N GLY A 318 8.58 12.21 0.77
CA GLY A 318 8.42 11.68 2.11
C GLY A 318 9.11 12.47 3.20
N ASN A 319 8.84 12.04 4.43
CA ASN A 319 9.48 12.58 5.62
C ASN A 319 9.81 11.48 6.62
N GLY A 320 10.78 11.73 7.48
CA GLY A 320 11.10 10.87 8.61
C GLY A 320 11.40 9.43 8.23
N SER A 321 10.81 8.49 8.95
CA SER A 321 10.93 7.04 8.68
C SER A 321 10.33 6.61 7.33
N GLY A 322 9.49 7.45 6.71
CA GLY A 322 8.99 7.21 5.36
C GLY A 322 10.07 7.09 4.29
N LEU A 323 11.26 7.59 4.56
CA LEU A 323 12.41 7.34 3.69
C LEU A 323 12.69 5.84 3.51
N ALA A 324 12.30 4.97 4.44
CA ALA A 324 12.50 3.53 4.35
C ALA A 324 11.92 2.95 3.05
N GLY A 325 10.62 3.07 2.85
CA GLY A 325 9.95 2.56 1.65
C GLY A 325 10.46 3.24 0.38
N LEU A 326 10.63 4.56 0.42
CA LEU A 326 11.13 5.32 -0.75
C LEU A 326 12.55 4.91 -1.13
N ARG A 327 13.44 4.68 -0.15
CA ARG A 327 14.81 4.21 -0.39
C ARG A 327 14.83 2.86 -1.12
N ALA A 328 14.00 1.92 -0.65
CA ALA A 328 13.91 0.61 -1.29
C ALA A 328 13.43 0.70 -2.75
N LEU A 329 12.40 1.52 -3.01
CA LEU A 329 11.91 1.78 -4.37
C LEU A 329 12.99 2.41 -5.25
N LEU A 330 13.65 3.46 -4.77
CA LEU A 330 14.75 4.13 -5.48
C LEU A 330 15.91 3.18 -5.76
N LYS A 331 16.36 2.41 -4.74
CA LYS A 331 17.45 1.44 -4.87
C LYS A 331 17.14 0.39 -5.94
N THR A 332 15.90 -0.17 -5.92
CA THR A 332 15.46 -1.15 -6.92
C THR A 332 15.54 -0.58 -8.34
N ARG A 333 15.11 0.67 -8.54
CA ARG A 333 15.13 1.34 -9.84
C ARG A 333 16.57 1.65 -10.29
N ILE A 334 17.38 2.15 -9.38
CA ILE A 334 18.80 2.46 -9.65
C ILE A 334 19.56 1.20 -10.06
N ASP A 335 19.35 0.08 -9.35
CA ASP A 335 19.95 -1.21 -9.67
C ASP A 335 19.49 -1.75 -11.05
N ALA A 336 18.26 -1.38 -11.46
CA ALA A 336 17.73 -1.68 -12.80
C ALA A 336 18.19 -0.69 -13.88
N GLY A 337 19.02 0.32 -13.55
CA GLY A 337 19.53 1.32 -14.49
C GLY A 337 18.60 2.52 -14.72
N GLU A 338 17.49 2.62 -13.97
CA GLU A 338 16.54 3.73 -14.08
C GLU A 338 17.07 4.97 -13.37
N ARG A 339 17.22 6.08 -14.10
CA ARG A 339 17.85 7.31 -13.60
C ARG A 339 16.89 8.50 -13.45
N ARG A 340 15.68 8.40 -14.01
CA ARG A 340 14.66 9.45 -13.86
C ARG A 340 13.95 9.33 -12.51
N ASN A 341 14.69 9.63 -11.43
CA ASN A 341 14.22 9.61 -10.05
C ASN A 341 14.33 11.01 -9.44
N TRP A 342 13.27 11.51 -8.85
CA TRP A 342 13.23 12.76 -8.12
C TRP A 342 12.80 12.47 -6.67
N LEU A 343 13.67 12.75 -5.71
CA LEU A 343 13.36 12.62 -4.28
C LEU A 343 13.14 14.01 -3.66
N LEU A 344 11.98 14.19 -3.04
CA LEU A 344 11.68 15.27 -2.12
C LEU A 344 11.62 14.70 -0.71
N PHE A 345 12.56 15.10 0.14
CA PHE A 345 12.65 14.54 1.50
C PHE A 345 12.64 15.66 2.55
N GLY A 346 11.80 15.47 3.59
CA GLY A 346 11.62 16.40 4.69
C GLY A 346 12.01 15.84 6.03
N GLU A 347 12.71 16.63 6.84
CA GLU A 347 13.02 16.34 8.24
C GLU A 347 13.14 17.62 9.08
N ARG A 348 13.63 17.48 10.32
CA ARG A 348 13.71 18.60 11.25
C ARG A 348 14.94 19.46 11.01
N ASN A 349 16.13 18.84 10.99
CA ASN A 349 17.38 19.56 10.98
C ASN A 349 18.41 18.88 10.06
N ALA A 350 19.07 19.65 9.18
CA ALA A 350 20.02 19.11 8.21
C ALA A 350 21.26 18.49 8.87
N ALA A 351 21.71 19.03 10.01
CA ALA A 351 22.90 18.55 10.66
C ALA A 351 22.73 17.14 11.23
N HIS A 352 21.56 16.82 11.76
CA HIS A 352 21.29 15.62 12.53
C HIS A 352 20.27 14.66 11.87
N ASP A 353 19.31 15.18 11.09
CA ASP A 353 18.19 14.42 10.60
C ASP A 353 18.25 14.15 9.08
N PHE A 354 19.35 14.47 8.40
CA PHE A 354 19.50 14.09 7.00
C PHE A 354 19.84 12.59 6.92
N LEU A 355 18.80 11.79 6.93
CA LEU A 355 18.88 10.32 6.90
C LEU A 355 19.50 9.83 5.58
N CYS A 356 20.32 8.79 5.64
CA CYS A 356 21.02 8.19 4.49
C CYS A 356 21.80 9.22 3.64
N ARG A 357 22.32 10.26 4.28
CA ARG A 357 22.98 11.42 3.61
C ARG A 357 23.98 10.98 2.54
N ASP A 358 24.96 10.20 2.91
CA ASP A 358 26.07 9.83 2.03
C ASP A 358 25.58 9.04 0.80
N GLU A 359 24.62 8.13 1.00
CA GLU A 359 24.02 7.36 -0.07
C GLU A 359 23.20 8.24 -1.03
N LEU A 360 22.34 9.11 -0.50
CA LEU A 360 21.50 9.99 -1.31
C LEU A 360 22.35 11.02 -2.07
N GLN A 361 23.42 11.51 -1.47
CA GLN A 361 24.37 12.41 -2.14
C GLN A 361 25.14 11.68 -3.25
N ALA A 362 25.61 10.46 -3.00
CA ALA A 362 26.26 9.63 -4.01
C ALA A 362 25.33 9.37 -5.19
N TRP A 363 24.07 9.02 -4.95
CA TRP A 363 23.07 8.81 -6.02
C TRP A 363 22.77 10.07 -6.82
N ARG A 364 22.81 11.25 -6.17
CA ARG A 364 22.66 12.53 -6.88
C ARG A 364 23.91 12.80 -7.73
N ASP A 365 25.11 12.60 -7.18
CA ASP A 365 26.37 12.97 -7.80
C ASP A 365 26.71 12.06 -9.01
N ASP A 366 26.28 10.80 -8.99
CA ASP A 366 26.39 9.88 -10.13
C ASP A 366 25.20 9.94 -11.12
N GLY A 367 24.22 10.82 -10.84
CA GLY A 367 23.04 11.03 -11.66
C GLY A 367 21.99 9.92 -11.57
N ALA A 368 22.06 9.03 -10.59
CA ALA A 368 21.03 8.04 -10.29
C ALA A 368 19.76 8.69 -9.74
N LEU A 369 19.91 9.79 -8.98
CA LEU A 369 18.86 10.75 -8.71
C LEU A 369 18.99 11.93 -9.66
N ALA A 370 18.06 12.07 -10.61
CA ALA A 370 17.99 13.24 -11.48
C ALA A 370 17.76 14.53 -10.68
N ARG A 371 17.12 14.39 -9.50
CA ARG A 371 16.86 15.52 -8.62
C ARG A 371 16.70 15.09 -7.15
N LEU A 372 17.27 15.89 -6.25
CA LEU A 372 17.14 15.76 -4.80
C LEU A 372 16.80 17.12 -4.20
N ASP A 373 15.61 17.28 -3.64
CA ASP A 373 15.18 18.48 -2.92
C ASP A 373 14.93 18.13 -1.46
N LEU A 374 15.47 18.94 -0.55
CA LEU A 374 15.46 18.70 0.88
C LEU A 374 14.75 19.86 1.61
N ALA A 375 13.91 19.53 2.58
CA ALA A 375 13.27 20.50 3.45
C ALA A 375 13.58 20.19 4.92
N PHE A 376 14.14 21.16 5.63
CA PHE A 376 14.45 21.02 7.05
C PHE A 376 13.65 22.04 7.88
N SER A 377 12.64 21.53 8.59
CA SER A 377 11.62 22.38 9.23
C SER A 377 12.13 23.20 10.42
N ARG A 378 13.30 22.88 10.96
CA ARG A 378 13.91 23.55 12.11
C ARG A 378 15.21 24.32 11.74
N ASP A 379 15.61 24.30 10.48
CA ASP A 379 16.71 25.08 9.97
C ASP A 379 16.18 26.39 9.36
N GLY A 380 16.89 27.50 9.57
CA GLY A 380 16.61 28.81 8.99
C GLY A 380 15.78 29.75 9.86
N ASP A 381 15.72 31.01 9.41
CA ASP A 381 15.24 32.22 10.10
C ASP A 381 13.75 32.54 9.87
N GLY A 382 12.91 31.55 9.57
CA GLY A 382 11.44 31.73 9.52
C GLY A 382 10.83 31.90 8.14
N ASN A 383 11.61 32.23 7.08
CA ASN A 383 11.10 32.36 5.70
C ASN A 383 11.45 31.18 4.77
N ALA A 384 12.11 30.18 5.27
CA ALA A 384 12.54 29.03 4.47
C ALA A 384 11.38 28.07 4.18
N LEU A 385 11.49 27.35 3.06
CA LEU A 385 10.61 26.26 2.71
C LEU A 385 10.78 25.11 3.70
N ARG A 386 9.84 24.98 4.64
CA ARG A 386 9.98 24.13 5.82
C ARG A 386 9.57 22.69 5.59
N TYR A 387 8.72 22.43 4.59
CA TYR A 387 8.09 21.15 4.39
C TYR A 387 8.10 20.75 2.91
N VAL A 388 8.03 19.48 2.63
CA VAL A 388 8.05 18.94 1.25
C VAL A 388 6.93 19.48 0.37
N GLN A 389 5.75 19.76 0.93
CA GLN A 389 4.66 20.38 0.18
C GLN A 389 4.99 21.80 -0.31
N HIS A 390 5.79 22.55 0.41
CA HIS A 390 6.26 23.88 -0.04
C HIS A 390 7.21 23.75 -1.23
N LEU A 391 8.07 22.70 -1.25
CA LEU A 391 8.95 22.42 -2.38
C LEU A 391 8.16 22.05 -3.64
N LEU A 392 7.05 21.30 -3.50
CA LEU A 392 6.17 20.97 -4.62
C LEU A 392 5.60 22.22 -5.28
N VAL A 393 5.12 23.17 -4.48
CA VAL A 393 4.56 24.45 -4.97
C VAL A 393 5.67 25.29 -5.60
N GLN A 394 6.84 25.38 -4.96
CA GLN A 394 7.99 26.11 -5.50
C GLN A 394 8.45 25.58 -6.84
N HIS A 395 8.41 24.27 -7.02
CA HIS A 395 8.86 23.59 -8.24
C HIS A 395 7.70 23.14 -9.13
N SER A 396 6.58 23.88 -9.09
CA SER A 396 5.35 23.53 -9.80
C SER A 396 5.54 23.24 -11.29
N ASP A 397 6.38 24.01 -12.00
CA ASP A 397 6.64 23.81 -13.43
C ASP A 397 7.44 22.53 -13.70
N VAL A 398 8.33 22.15 -12.78
CA VAL A 398 9.06 20.87 -12.87
C VAL A 398 8.10 19.70 -12.61
N LEU A 399 7.28 19.83 -11.58
CA LEU A 399 6.27 18.82 -11.22
C LEU A 399 5.32 18.54 -12.39
N ARG A 400 4.76 19.59 -13.02
CA ARG A 400 3.88 19.45 -14.20
C ARG A 400 4.58 18.70 -15.33
N ARG A 401 5.79 19.14 -15.72
CA ARG A 401 6.56 18.46 -16.79
C ARG A 401 6.80 16.98 -16.50
N TRP A 402 7.16 16.64 -15.25
CA TRP A 402 7.37 15.23 -14.89
C TRP A 402 6.09 14.41 -15.00
N VAL A 403 4.95 14.96 -14.55
CA VAL A 403 3.64 14.31 -14.64
C VAL A 403 3.20 14.15 -16.10
N ASP A 404 3.40 15.18 -16.93
CA ASP A 404 3.13 15.16 -18.38
C ASP A 404 4.00 14.12 -19.10
N ASP A 405 5.26 13.93 -18.67
CA ASP A 405 6.17 12.88 -19.13
C ASP A 405 5.80 11.48 -18.61
N GLY A 406 4.69 11.32 -17.92
CA GLY A 406 4.18 10.04 -17.45
C GLY A 406 4.71 9.61 -16.08
N ALA A 407 5.24 10.50 -15.25
CA ALA A 407 5.75 10.16 -13.93
C ALA A 407 4.71 9.52 -13.02
N ALA A 408 5.18 8.60 -12.17
CA ALA A 408 4.45 8.12 -11.01
C ALA A 408 4.90 8.85 -9.74
N ILE A 409 3.98 9.07 -8.81
CA ILE A 409 4.19 9.77 -7.53
C ILE A 409 4.02 8.78 -6.39
N TYR A 410 5.03 8.69 -5.53
CA TYR A 410 5.00 7.83 -4.34
C TYR A 410 5.22 8.67 -3.09
N VAL A 411 4.29 8.57 -2.14
CA VAL A 411 4.33 9.34 -0.89
C VAL A 411 4.44 8.38 0.29
N CYS A 412 5.45 8.58 1.14
CA CYS A 412 5.66 7.72 2.30
C CYS A 412 6.08 8.54 3.54
N GLY A 413 5.44 8.28 4.67
CA GLY A 413 5.77 8.90 5.96
C GLY A 413 4.55 9.31 6.77
N SER A 414 4.64 10.44 7.50
CA SER A 414 3.62 10.85 8.46
C SER A 414 2.28 11.17 7.81
N LEU A 415 1.23 10.50 8.29
CA LEU A 415 -0.15 10.80 7.93
C LEU A 415 -0.51 12.22 8.36
N GLN A 416 -0.23 12.57 9.62
CA GLN A 416 -0.53 13.89 10.15
C GLN A 416 0.41 14.96 9.59
N GLY A 417 -0.15 15.94 8.90
CA GLY A 417 0.54 17.13 8.39
C GLY A 417 1.27 16.95 7.07
N MET A 418 2.01 15.85 6.83
CA MET A 418 2.76 15.67 5.58
C MET A 418 1.86 15.15 4.46
N ALA A 419 1.17 14.05 4.66
CA ALA A 419 0.38 13.42 3.59
C ALA A 419 -0.76 14.31 3.10
N GLY A 420 -1.52 14.94 4.02
CA GLY A 420 -2.56 15.91 3.69
C GLY A 420 -1.99 17.11 2.95
N GLY A 421 -0.91 17.72 3.48
CA GLY A 421 -0.29 18.89 2.85
C GLY A 421 0.31 18.60 1.47
N VAL A 422 0.87 17.39 1.25
CA VAL A 422 1.33 16.94 -0.08
C VAL A 422 0.16 16.78 -1.04
N HIS A 423 -0.93 16.15 -0.58
CA HIS A 423 -2.12 15.97 -1.41
C HIS A 423 -2.75 17.31 -1.83
N GLU A 424 -2.88 18.25 -0.88
CA GLU A 424 -3.35 19.60 -1.15
C GLU A 424 -2.43 20.35 -2.14
N ALA A 425 -1.10 20.25 -1.96
CA ALA A 425 -0.14 20.85 -2.88
C ALA A 425 -0.24 20.24 -4.29
N LEU A 426 -0.38 18.94 -4.42
CA LEU A 426 -0.60 18.27 -5.70
C LEU A 426 -1.89 18.76 -6.37
N ASN A 427 -3.00 18.83 -5.63
CA ASN A 427 -4.28 19.35 -6.14
C ASN A 427 -4.16 20.81 -6.59
N SER A 428 -3.46 21.63 -5.81
CA SER A 428 -3.24 23.05 -6.15
C SER A 428 -2.39 23.23 -7.40
N VAL A 429 -1.36 22.38 -7.60
CA VAL A 429 -0.42 22.52 -8.71
C VAL A 429 -0.91 21.84 -9.98
N LEU A 430 -1.46 20.65 -9.88
CA LEU A 430 -1.85 19.81 -11.02
C LEU A 430 -3.34 19.93 -11.37
N GLY A 431 -4.17 20.30 -10.40
CA GLY A 431 -5.63 20.24 -10.49
C GLY A 431 -6.18 18.90 -9.96
N VAL A 432 -7.36 18.95 -9.36
CA VAL A 432 -8.04 17.80 -8.73
C VAL A 432 -8.22 16.67 -9.74
N ASP A 433 -8.74 16.96 -10.93
CA ASP A 433 -9.00 15.97 -11.99
C ASP A 433 -7.74 15.20 -12.43
N VAL A 434 -6.55 15.88 -12.40
CA VAL A 434 -5.28 15.21 -12.74
C VAL A 434 -4.86 14.27 -11.62
N VAL A 435 -4.98 14.71 -10.37
CA VAL A 435 -4.63 13.91 -9.20
C VAL A 435 -5.54 12.69 -9.08
N GLU A 436 -6.83 12.83 -9.33
CA GLU A 436 -7.76 11.70 -9.36
C GLU A 436 -7.39 10.69 -10.45
N ARG A 437 -7.10 11.14 -11.67
CA ARG A 437 -6.61 10.24 -12.74
C ARG A 437 -5.31 9.53 -12.35
N LEU A 438 -4.38 10.21 -11.68
CA LEU A 438 -3.14 9.57 -11.20
C LEU A 438 -3.41 8.48 -10.16
N LEU A 439 -4.43 8.66 -9.30
CA LEU A 439 -4.90 7.63 -8.36
C LEU A 439 -5.54 6.44 -9.10
N GLU A 440 -6.43 6.71 -10.04
CA GLU A 440 -7.12 5.70 -10.86
C GLU A 440 -6.13 4.87 -11.70
N ASP A 441 -5.14 5.51 -12.31
CA ASP A 441 -4.08 4.88 -13.10
C ASP A 441 -3.05 4.13 -12.23
N GLY A 442 -3.15 4.19 -10.90
CA GLY A 442 -2.15 3.65 -9.98
C GLY A 442 -0.78 4.32 -10.08
N ARG A 443 -0.74 5.55 -10.59
CA ARG A 443 0.46 6.39 -10.70
C ARG A 443 0.69 7.27 -9.47
N TYR A 444 -0.31 7.52 -8.66
CA TYR A 444 -0.19 8.16 -7.34
C TYR A 444 -0.45 7.13 -6.25
N ARG A 445 0.57 6.82 -5.46
CA ARG A 445 0.53 5.79 -4.42
C ARG A 445 1.02 6.34 -3.09
N ARG A 446 0.38 5.91 -2.01
CA ARG A 446 0.68 6.39 -0.66
C ARG A 446 0.88 5.23 0.31
N ASP A 447 1.91 5.32 1.14
CA ASP A 447 2.16 4.47 2.31
C ASP A 447 2.44 5.40 3.50
N VAL A 448 1.37 5.77 4.21
CA VAL A 448 1.42 6.82 5.25
C VAL A 448 0.80 6.31 6.54
N TYR A 449 1.40 6.67 7.67
CA TYR A 449 1.14 6.11 9.00
C TYR A 449 1.37 7.13 10.12
#